data_d84a48b59b8bac61f9b7576945730a94
#
_entry.id   d84a48b59b8bac61f9b7576945730a94
#
_cell.length_a   1.000
_cell.length_b   1.000
_cell.length_c   1.000
_cell.angle_alpha   90.00
_cell.angle_beta   90.00
_cell.angle_gamma   90.00
#
_symmetry.space_group_name_H-M   'P 1'
#
loop_
_entity.id
_entity.type
_entity.pdbx_description
1 polymer ?
#
loop_
_entity_poly.entity_id
_entity_poly.type
_entity_poly.pdbx_seq_one_letter_code
_entity_poly.pdbx_strand_id
1 'polypeptide(L)'
;MIPRTLFSSEHELFRDSVRTFLEKEAVPFHGEWEKQGYIDRQLWSKAGEAGMLCSHIPEEYGGLGADFLYSAVVIEEIGRLGLTGIGFSLHSDIVAPYILHYGSESLKHKYLPRLVSGEMVTAIAMTEPGAGSDLQGVKTTAVLDGDEYVINGSKTFITNGYLADLVIVVAKTDPKAGAKGTSLFLVEADTPGFSKGKRLEKVGMKAQDTSELFFQDVRVPKENLLGQAGAGFAYLMQELPQERLTVAIGGLASAEAALQWTLEYTRERKAFGRAIADFQNSRFKLAE
;
A
#
# COMPACT_ATOMS: atom_id res chain seq x y z
N MET A 1 -24.75 -17.75 4.34
CA MET A 1 -23.33 -17.56 3.94
C MET A 1 -22.56 -18.77 4.46
N ILE A 2 -21.65 -19.33 3.69
CA ILE A 2 -20.81 -20.46 4.15
C ILE A 2 -19.84 -19.88 5.19
N PRO A 3 -19.72 -20.48 6.39
CA PRO A 3 -18.79 -19.99 7.41
C PRO A 3 -17.34 -20.02 6.90
N ARG A 4 -16.61 -18.96 7.15
CA ARG A 4 -15.15 -18.95 6.90
C ARG A 4 -14.47 -19.69 8.04
N THR A 5 -13.64 -20.67 7.70
CA THR A 5 -12.87 -21.49 8.68
C THR A 5 -11.40 -21.12 8.70
N LEU A 6 -11.01 -20.05 7.98
CA LEU A 6 -9.61 -19.64 7.80
C LEU A 6 -9.04 -18.95 9.05
N PHE A 7 -9.85 -18.13 9.72
CA PHE A 7 -9.43 -17.33 10.86
C PHE A 7 -9.58 -18.09 12.18
N SER A 8 -8.54 -18.04 13.02
CA SER A 8 -8.58 -18.54 14.40
C SER A 8 -9.29 -17.55 15.33
N SER A 9 -9.53 -17.98 16.59
CA SER A 9 -10.04 -17.09 17.63
C SER A 9 -9.16 -15.87 17.90
N GLU A 10 -7.84 -16.00 17.74
CA GLU A 10 -6.89 -14.90 17.91
C GLU A 10 -7.02 -13.87 16.79
N HIS A 11 -7.18 -14.32 15.54
CA HIS A 11 -7.47 -13.43 14.41
C HIS A 11 -8.79 -12.67 14.59
N GLU A 12 -9.82 -13.32 15.15
CA GLU A 12 -11.11 -12.65 15.41
C GLU A 12 -11.01 -11.63 16.55
N LEU A 13 -10.26 -11.90 17.61
CA LEU A 13 -9.96 -10.92 18.67
C LEU A 13 -9.18 -9.72 18.10
N PHE A 14 -8.22 -9.97 17.23
CA PHE A 14 -7.49 -8.91 16.55
C PHE A 14 -8.42 -8.09 15.63
N ARG A 15 -9.33 -8.75 14.91
CA ARG A 15 -10.36 -8.10 14.07
C ARG A 15 -11.20 -7.11 14.87
N ASP A 16 -11.67 -7.49 16.05
CA ASP A 16 -12.45 -6.61 16.92
C ASP A 16 -11.63 -5.39 17.38
N SER A 17 -10.34 -5.60 17.66
CA SER A 17 -9.43 -4.51 18.01
C SER A 17 -9.20 -3.56 16.83
N VAL A 18 -8.95 -4.09 15.63
CA VAL A 18 -8.79 -3.32 14.38
C VAL A 18 -10.04 -2.51 14.09
N ARG A 19 -11.21 -3.14 14.16
CA ARG A 19 -12.49 -2.46 13.93
C ARG A 19 -12.69 -1.30 14.90
N THR A 20 -12.53 -1.55 16.20
CA THR A 20 -12.66 -0.53 17.24
C THR A 20 -11.72 0.65 17.01
N PHE A 21 -10.47 0.34 16.63
CA PHE A 21 -9.50 1.38 16.30
C PHE A 21 -9.94 2.22 15.10
N LEU A 22 -10.33 1.57 13.99
CA LEU A 22 -10.72 2.27 12.77
C LEU A 22 -12.00 3.10 12.97
N GLU A 23 -12.99 2.57 13.68
CA GLU A 23 -14.22 3.31 14.02
C GLU A 23 -13.94 4.58 14.83
N LYS A 24 -12.95 4.54 15.72
CA LYS A 24 -12.59 5.67 16.57
C LYS A 24 -11.63 6.65 15.88
N GLU A 25 -10.57 6.15 15.25
CA GLU A 25 -9.43 6.95 14.80
C GLU A 25 -9.47 7.29 13.29
N ALA A 26 -10.34 6.63 12.50
CA ALA A 26 -10.39 6.83 11.05
C ALA A 26 -11.77 7.27 10.53
N VAL A 27 -12.85 6.56 10.89
CA VAL A 27 -14.21 6.84 10.38
C VAL A 27 -14.63 8.30 10.57
N PRO A 28 -14.43 8.96 11.75
CA PRO A 28 -14.87 10.33 11.95
C PRO A 28 -14.11 11.36 11.09
N PHE A 29 -12.91 11.02 10.64
CA PHE A 29 -12.02 11.94 9.94
C PHE A 29 -11.97 11.69 8.42
N HIS A 30 -12.47 10.54 7.95
CA HIS A 30 -12.33 10.11 6.56
C HIS A 30 -12.87 11.13 5.56
N GLY A 31 -14.02 11.75 5.85
CA GLY A 31 -14.60 12.78 4.97
C GLY A 31 -13.73 14.03 4.81
N GLU A 32 -12.96 14.40 5.83
CA GLU A 32 -12.00 15.50 5.73
C GLU A 32 -10.74 15.06 4.95
N TRP A 33 -10.28 13.83 5.14
CA TRP A 33 -9.17 13.27 4.37
C TRP A 33 -9.50 13.16 2.87
N GLU A 34 -10.73 12.85 2.51
CA GLU A 34 -11.15 12.89 1.11
C GLU A 34 -11.09 14.29 0.49
N LYS A 35 -11.39 15.34 1.28
CA LYS A 35 -11.28 16.74 0.83
C LYS A 35 -9.82 17.19 0.71
N GLN A 36 -8.98 16.85 1.68
CA GLN A 36 -7.56 17.22 1.65
C GLN A 36 -6.73 16.35 0.71
N GLY A 37 -7.20 15.12 0.37
CA GLY A 37 -6.55 14.19 -0.56
C GLY A 37 -5.41 13.36 0.02
N TYR A 38 -5.36 13.19 1.34
CA TYR A 38 -4.44 12.31 2.06
C TYR A 38 -4.94 12.08 3.49
N ILE A 39 -4.48 11.01 4.16
CA ILE A 39 -4.76 10.73 5.57
C ILE A 39 -3.75 11.44 6.47
N ASP A 40 -4.17 11.78 7.68
CA ASP A 40 -3.29 12.45 8.64
C ASP A 40 -2.14 11.54 9.06
N ARG A 41 -0.95 12.14 9.20
CA ARG A 41 0.26 11.45 9.63
C ARG A 41 0.10 10.74 10.97
N GLN A 42 -0.66 11.34 11.89
CA GLN A 42 -0.90 10.78 13.21
C GLN A 42 -1.58 9.41 13.17
N LEU A 43 -2.39 9.11 12.15
CA LEU A 43 -3.02 7.79 12.02
C LEU A 43 -1.98 6.68 11.84
N TRP A 44 -0.89 6.96 11.13
CA TRP A 44 0.19 5.99 10.93
C TRP A 44 0.87 5.59 12.24
N SER A 45 1.25 6.57 13.07
CA SER A 45 1.86 6.30 14.38
C SER A 45 0.92 5.53 15.30
N LYS A 46 -0.36 5.95 15.38
CA LYS A 46 -1.37 5.23 16.17
C LYS A 46 -1.60 3.80 15.70
N ALA A 47 -1.57 3.56 14.39
CA ALA A 47 -1.71 2.22 13.81
C ALA A 47 -0.48 1.35 14.12
N GLY A 48 0.71 1.94 14.10
CA GLY A 48 1.94 1.26 14.53
C GLY A 48 1.89 0.86 16.00
N GLU A 49 1.51 1.79 16.89
CA GLU A 49 1.33 1.52 18.32
C GLU A 49 0.29 0.42 18.59
N ALA A 50 -0.73 0.31 17.73
CA ALA A 50 -1.77 -0.70 17.81
C ALA A 50 -1.39 -2.03 17.13
N GLY A 51 -0.17 -2.18 16.60
CA GLY A 51 0.32 -3.41 15.95
C GLY A 51 -0.33 -3.72 14.61
N MET A 52 -0.88 -2.71 13.92
CA MET A 52 -1.60 -2.87 12.65
C MET A 52 -0.70 -2.70 11.42
N LEU A 53 0.52 -2.19 11.62
CA LEU A 53 1.49 -2.00 10.55
C LEU A 53 2.53 -3.10 10.60
N CYS A 54 2.87 -3.65 9.42
CA CYS A 54 3.99 -4.58 9.27
C CYS A 54 3.98 -5.77 10.27
N SER A 55 2.81 -6.30 10.59
CA SER A 55 2.62 -7.34 11.61
C SER A 55 3.45 -8.61 11.35
N HIS A 56 3.74 -8.92 10.08
CA HIS A 56 4.55 -10.08 9.66
C HIS A 56 6.07 -9.88 9.82
N ILE A 57 6.53 -8.65 10.06
CA ILE A 57 7.96 -8.38 10.28
C ILE A 57 8.42 -9.08 11.57
N PRO A 58 9.58 -9.76 11.56
CA PRO A 58 10.12 -10.44 12.73
C PRO A 58 10.32 -9.52 13.93
N GLU A 59 10.23 -10.08 15.15
CA GLU A 59 10.39 -9.34 16.40
C GLU A 59 11.76 -8.65 16.51
N GLU A 60 12.81 -9.21 15.94
CA GLU A 60 14.16 -8.63 15.91
C GLU A 60 14.22 -7.26 15.20
N TYR A 61 13.24 -6.97 14.32
CA TYR A 61 13.08 -5.68 13.63
C TYR A 61 11.85 -4.90 14.15
N GLY A 62 11.31 -5.29 15.31
CA GLY A 62 10.23 -4.60 15.99
C GLY A 62 8.81 -4.99 15.56
N GLY A 63 8.65 -5.96 14.66
CA GLY A 63 7.35 -6.51 14.26
C GLY A 63 6.81 -7.55 15.25
N LEU A 64 5.74 -8.23 14.86
CA LEU A 64 5.09 -9.25 15.68
C LEU A 64 5.41 -10.68 15.20
N GLY A 65 6.07 -10.85 14.05
CA GLY A 65 6.31 -12.15 13.44
C GLY A 65 5.02 -12.93 13.12
N ALA A 66 3.90 -12.18 12.95
CA ALA A 66 2.58 -12.76 12.74
C ALA A 66 2.42 -13.29 11.31
N ASP A 67 1.47 -14.20 11.10
CA ASP A 67 1.15 -14.69 9.76
C ASP A 67 0.38 -13.65 8.92
N PHE A 68 0.25 -13.90 7.62
CA PHE A 68 -0.42 -13.01 6.68
C PHE A 68 -1.91 -12.79 6.99
N LEU A 69 -2.57 -13.65 7.77
CA LEU A 69 -4.00 -13.48 8.08
C LEU A 69 -4.25 -12.25 8.95
N TYR A 70 -3.27 -11.81 9.75
CA TYR A 70 -3.36 -10.53 10.48
C TYR A 70 -3.40 -9.34 9.50
N SER A 71 -2.58 -9.33 8.48
CA SER A 71 -2.66 -8.33 7.39
C SER A 71 -4.00 -8.40 6.66
N ALA A 72 -4.49 -9.60 6.36
CA ALA A 72 -5.79 -9.80 5.72
C ALA A 72 -6.94 -9.22 6.56
N VAL A 73 -6.90 -9.38 7.89
CA VAL A 73 -7.87 -8.78 8.82
C VAL A 73 -7.86 -7.25 8.72
N VAL A 74 -6.70 -6.61 8.74
CA VAL A 74 -6.60 -5.14 8.61
C VAL A 74 -7.19 -4.67 7.28
N ILE A 75 -6.85 -5.33 6.17
CA ILE A 75 -7.33 -5.00 4.83
C ILE A 75 -8.87 -5.17 4.75
N GLU A 76 -9.41 -6.26 5.30
CA GLU A 76 -10.85 -6.52 5.31
C GLU A 76 -11.62 -5.46 6.10
N GLU A 77 -11.15 -5.08 7.29
CA GLU A 77 -11.86 -4.10 8.12
C GLU A 77 -11.81 -2.68 7.51
N ILE A 78 -10.70 -2.29 6.88
CA ILE A 78 -10.60 -1.05 6.09
C ILE A 78 -11.64 -1.05 4.95
N GLY A 79 -11.74 -2.16 4.21
CA GLY A 79 -12.70 -2.31 3.11
C GLY A 79 -14.16 -2.29 3.61
N ARG A 80 -14.47 -3.00 4.69
CA ARG A 80 -15.81 -3.06 5.30
C ARG A 80 -16.33 -1.73 5.80
N LEU A 81 -15.44 -0.87 6.31
CA LEU A 81 -15.81 0.46 6.79
C LEU A 81 -15.80 1.52 5.68
N GLY A 82 -15.46 1.15 4.44
CA GLY A 82 -15.42 2.07 3.31
C GLY A 82 -14.32 3.13 3.40
N LEU A 83 -13.24 2.83 4.12
CA LEU A 83 -12.12 3.74 4.36
C LEU A 83 -11.16 3.71 3.17
N THR A 84 -11.58 4.30 2.05
CA THR A 84 -10.93 4.18 0.73
C THR A 84 -9.58 4.91 0.58
N GLY A 85 -9.04 5.48 1.66
CA GLY A 85 -7.82 6.29 1.59
C GLY A 85 -6.64 5.76 2.39
N ILE A 86 -6.84 4.70 3.15
CA ILE A 86 -5.82 4.19 4.08
C ILE A 86 -4.84 3.28 3.33
N GLY A 87 -3.60 3.77 3.14
CA GLY A 87 -2.55 3.08 2.40
C GLY A 87 -1.70 2.10 3.23
N PHE A 88 -2.25 1.54 4.32
CA PHE A 88 -1.50 0.66 5.22
C PHE A 88 -0.98 -0.60 4.52
N SER A 89 -1.79 -1.23 3.67
CA SER A 89 -1.37 -2.47 3.01
C SER A 89 -0.26 -2.25 1.99
N LEU A 90 -0.22 -1.12 1.29
CA LEU A 90 0.91 -0.80 0.41
C LEU A 90 2.21 -0.68 1.21
N HIS A 91 2.17 -0.01 2.34
CA HIS A 91 3.30 0.16 3.23
C HIS A 91 3.74 -1.16 3.87
N SER A 92 2.79 -1.88 4.50
CA SER A 92 3.06 -3.07 5.28
C SER A 92 3.27 -4.32 4.43
N ASP A 93 2.39 -4.57 3.44
CA ASP A 93 2.29 -5.87 2.78
C ASP A 93 2.92 -5.88 1.40
N ILE A 94 3.29 -4.69 0.88
CA ILE A 94 3.99 -4.52 -0.38
C ILE A 94 5.43 -4.04 -0.14
N VAL A 95 5.64 -2.85 0.46
CA VAL A 95 6.98 -2.25 0.56
C VAL A 95 7.86 -2.93 1.60
N ALA A 96 7.35 -3.18 2.80
CA ALA A 96 8.13 -3.79 3.88
C ALA A 96 8.72 -5.17 3.51
N PRO A 97 8.01 -6.07 2.78
CA PRO A 97 8.57 -7.33 2.29
C PRO A 97 9.82 -7.18 1.43
N TYR A 98 9.89 -6.18 0.55
CA TYR A 98 11.12 -5.95 -0.25
C TYR A 98 12.34 -5.65 0.62
N ILE A 99 12.16 -4.85 1.68
CA ILE A 99 13.25 -4.55 2.61
C ILE A 99 13.62 -5.79 3.42
N LEU A 100 12.63 -6.55 3.87
CA LEU A 100 12.84 -7.78 4.63
C LEU A 100 13.58 -8.84 3.82
N HIS A 101 13.16 -9.09 2.58
CA HIS A 101 13.68 -10.20 1.77
C HIS A 101 15.01 -9.85 1.05
N TYR A 102 15.17 -8.59 0.65
CA TYR A 102 16.30 -8.19 -0.21
C TYR A 102 17.22 -7.13 0.41
N GLY A 103 16.84 -6.52 1.53
CA GLY A 103 17.70 -5.58 2.25
C GLY A 103 18.88 -6.28 2.94
N SER A 104 20.02 -5.60 3.02
CA SER A 104 21.09 -5.99 3.91
C SER A 104 20.65 -5.88 5.37
N GLU A 105 21.31 -6.56 6.30
CA GLU A 105 20.99 -6.46 7.73
C GLU A 105 21.03 -5.01 8.22
N SER A 106 21.96 -4.21 7.73
CA SER A 106 22.04 -2.77 8.02
C SER A 106 20.78 -2.02 7.58
N LEU A 107 20.26 -2.31 6.37
CA LEU A 107 19.03 -1.68 5.86
C LEU A 107 17.79 -2.14 6.65
N LYS A 108 17.71 -3.43 6.97
CA LYS A 108 16.61 -3.98 7.77
C LYS A 108 16.54 -3.31 9.15
N HIS A 109 17.64 -3.27 9.88
CA HIS A 109 17.70 -2.61 11.20
C HIS A 109 17.47 -1.10 11.12
N LYS A 110 17.88 -0.45 10.04
CA LYS A 110 17.66 1.00 9.85
C LYS A 110 16.21 1.34 9.61
N TYR A 111 15.50 0.57 8.77
CA TYR A 111 14.21 0.97 8.25
C TYR A 111 13.03 0.22 8.87
N LEU A 112 13.10 -1.13 9.02
CA LEU A 112 11.94 -1.91 9.43
C LEU A 112 11.32 -1.45 10.76
N PRO A 113 12.08 -1.14 11.83
CA PRO A 113 11.48 -0.66 13.08
C PRO A 113 10.68 0.64 12.90
N ARG A 114 11.15 1.54 12.03
CA ARG A 114 10.47 2.81 11.75
C ARG A 114 9.23 2.64 10.88
N LEU A 115 9.18 1.58 10.05
CA LEU A 115 7.99 1.20 9.32
C LEU A 115 6.94 0.60 10.26
N VAL A 116 7.34 -0.31 11.12
CA VAL A 116 6.47 -0.94 12.13
C VAL A 116 5.82 0.09 13.04
N SER A 117 6.58 1.08 13.51
CA SER A 117 6.05 2.15 14.37
C SER A 117 5.19 3.19 13.65
N GLY A 118 5.16 3.18 12.31
CA GLY A 118 4.50 4.23 11.52
C GLY A 118 5.21 5.58 11.55
N GLU A 119 6.42 5.66 12.12
CA GLU A 119 7.28 6.85 12.07
C GLU A 119 7.63 7.20 10.62
N MET A 120 7.86 6.20 9.80
CA MET A 120 8.24 6.34 8.39
C MET A 120 7.17 5.72 7.49
N VAL A 121 6.58 6.50 6.61
CA VAL A 121 5.64 6.03 5.58
C VAL A 121 6.40 5.69 4.30
N THR A 122 5.97 4.63 3.61
CA THR A 122 6.68 4.15 2.43
C THR A 122 5.82 4.11 1.19
N ALA A 123 6.50 4.18 0.05
CA ALA A 123 5.94 3.98 -1.29
C ALA A 123 6.87 3.11 -2.15
N ILE A 124 6.32 2.54 -3.22
CA ILE A 124 7.09 1.90 -4.27
C ILE A 124 6.82 2.59 -5.61
N ALA A 125 7.88 3.03 -6.28
CA ALA A 125 7.83 3.81 -7.51
C ALA A 125 8.24 2.96 -8.71
N MET A 126 7.27 2.24 -9.28
CA MET A 126 7.44 1.39 -10.47
C MET A 126 7.04 2.15 -11.74
N THR A 127 5.79 2.64 -11.77
CA THR A 127 5.10 3.17 -12.96
C THR A 127 5.70 4.48 -13.44
N GLU A 128 5.86 4.61 -14.75
CA GLU A 128 6.28 5.82 -15.45
C GLU A 128 5.22 6.22 -16.50
N PRO A 129 5.24 7.45 -17.04
CA PRO A 129 4.33 7.85 -18.10
C PRO A 129 4.34 6.91 -19.32
N GLY A 130 5.47 6.25 -19.60
CA GLY A 130 5.65 5.32 -20.71
C GLY A 130 5.71 3.84 -20.32
N ALA A 131 5.57 3.49 -19.04
CA ALA A 131 5.72 2.11 -18.56
C ALA A 131 4.74 1.83 -17.41
N GLY A 132 3.75 1.00 -17.66
CA GLY A 132 2.78 0.50 -16.66
C GLY A 132 2.86 -1.02 -16.54
N SER A 133 1.98 -1.76 -17.23
CA SER A 133 1.99 -3.23 -17.21
C SER A 133 3.30 -3.83 -17.72
N ASP A 134 3.93 -3.18 -18.71
CA ASP A 134 5.26 -3.55 -19.18
C ASP A 134 6.34 -2.81 -18.37
N LEU A 135 6.72 -3.36 -17.22
CA LEU A 135 7.77 -2.82 -16.37
C LEU A 135 9.17 -2.91 -16.97
N GLN A 136 9.37 -3.70 -18.04
CA GLN A 136 10.66 -3.73 -18.75
C GLN A 136 10.91 -2.42 -19.50
N GLY A 137 9.83 -1.67 -19.81
CA GLY A 137 9.89 -0.37 -20.48
C GLY A 137 10.29 0.82 -19.59
N VAL A 138 10.60 0.59 -18.30
CA VAL A 138 11.07 1.63 -17.37
C VAL A 138 12.32 2.33 -17.94
N LYS A 139 12.32 3.66 -17.88
CA LYS A 139 13.40 4.54 -18.40
C LYS A 139 14.20 5.25 -17.32
N THR A 140 13.69 5.33 -16.09
CA THR A 140 14.48 5.82 -14.95
C THR A 140 15.77 5.05 -14.86
N THR A 141 16.90 5.76 -14.78
CA THR A 141 18.25 5.18 -14.73
C THR A 141 18.89 5.33 -13.36
N ALA A 142 19.78 4.42 -13.02
CA ALA A 142 20.66 4.50 -11.86
C ALA A 142 22.08 4.14 -12.30
N VAL A 143 22.94 5.13 -12.38
CA VAL A 143 24.32 4.96 -12.87
C VAL A 143 25.28 4.97 -11.68
N LEU A 144 26.13 3.95 -11.57
CA LEU A 144 27.15 3.88 -10.53
C LEU A 144 28.24 4.92 -10.79
N ASP A 145 28.49 5.79 -9.80
CA ASP A 145 29.53 6.81 -9.81
C ASP A 145 30.29 6.73 -8.47
N GLY A 146 31.44 6.08 -8.48
CA GLY A 146 32.20 5.77 -7.27
C GLY A 146 31.43 4.82 -6.33
N ASP A 147 31.14 5.29 -5.14
CA ASP A 147 30.40 4.53 -4.11
C ASP A 147 28.92 4.91 -4.03
N GLU A 148 28.39 5.64 -5.01
CA GLU A 148 27.01 6.07 -5.07
C GLU A 148 26.35 5.69 -6.39
N TYR A 149 25.03 5.54 -6.38
CA TYR A 149 24.22 5.53 -7.59
C TYR A 149 23.58 6.89 -7.81
N VAL A 150 23.66 7.38 -9.05
CA VAL A 150 23.00 8.61 -9.50
C VAL A 150 21.72 8.23 -10.22
N ILE A 151 20.57 8.59 -9.65
CA ILE A 151 19.25 8.24 -10.15
C ILE A 151 18.63 9.43 -10.89
N ASN A 152 18.17 9.18 -12.12
CA ASN A 152 17.49 10.17 -12.97
C ASN A 152 16.23 9.58 -13.58
N GLY A 153 15.11 10.31 -13.50
CA GLY A 153 13.85 9.89 -14.09
C GLY A 153 12.62 10.50 -13.43
N SER A 154 11.47 9.98 -13.81
CA SER A 154 10.17 10.40 -13.23
C SER A 154 9.24 9.21 -13.09
N LYS A 155 8.43 9.24 -12.07
CA LYS A 155 7.43 8.22 -11.75
C LYS A 155 6.05 8.85 -11.64
N THR A 156 5.02 8.10 -12.01
CA THR A 156 3.63 8.57 -11.94
C THR A 156 2.72 7.55 -11.28
N PHE A 157 1.58 7.99 -10.77
CA PHE A 157 0.59 7.18 -10.06
C PHE A 157 1.12 6.49 -8.81
N ILE A 158 2.03 7.15 -8.08
CA ILE A 158 2.65 6.56 -6.90
C ILE A 158 1.76 6.76 -5.68
N THR A 159 1.18 5.67 -5.20
CA THR A 159 0.41 5.60 -3.96
C THR A 159 1.30 5.87 -2.76
N ASN A 160 0.81 6.61 -1.77
CA ASN A 160 1.57 7.15 -0.64
C ASN A 160 2.72 8.10 -1.05
N GLY A 161 2.89 8.42 -2.32
CA GLY A 161 4.05 9.18 -2.81
C GLY A 161 4.17 10.57 -2.19
N TYR A 162 3.05 11.22 -1.87
CA TYR A 162 3.04 12.51 -1.19
C TYR A 162 3.49 12.40 0.27
N LEU A 163 3.00 11.38 1.01
CA LEU A 163 3.33 11.17 2.42
C LEU A 163 4.64 10.42 2.63
N ALA A 164 5.14 9.68 1.64
CA ALA A 164 6.30 8.80 1.80
C ALA A 164 7.55 9.55 2.31
N ASP A 165 8.21 8.94 3.29
CA ASP A 165 9.55 9.32 3.76
C ASP A 165 10.62 8.46 3.09
N LEU A 166 10.26 7.25 2.66
CA LEU A 166 11.14 6.30 1.99
C LEU A 166 10.43 5.73 0.77
N VAL A 167 11.11 5.71 -0.37
CA VAL A 167 10.58 5.19 -1.63
C VAL A 167 11.48 4.09 -2.18
N ILE A 168 10.89 2.92 -2.51
CA ILE A 168 11.59 1.96 -3.37
C ILE A 168 11.47 2.44 -4.81
N VAL A 169 12.59 2.73 -5.44
CA VAL A 169 12.66 3.22 -6.83
C VAL A 169 13.13 2.12 -7.75
N VAL A 170 12.28 1.78 -8.74
CA VAL A 170 12.63 0.86 -9.82
C VAL A 170 13.39 1.63 -10.90
N ALA A 171 14.65 1.27 -11.15
CA ALA A 171 15.50 1.96 -12.12
C ALA A 171 16.37 0.99 -12.94
N LYS A 172 16.86 1.44 -14.08
CA LYS A 172 17.79 0.72 -14.94
C LYS A 172 19.22 1.00 -14.53
N THR A 173 19.93 -0.03 -14.10
CA THR A 173 21.39 -0.02 -13.98
C THR A 173 22.08 -0.41 -15.29
N ASP A 174 21.38 -1.18 -16.15
CA ASP A 174 21.79 -1.45 -17.54
C ASP A 174 20.58 -1.34 -18.48
N PRO A 175 20.40 -0.22 -19.19
CA PRO A 175 19.28 -0.03 -20.10
C PRO A 175 19.24 -1.03 -21.27
N LYS A 176 20.39 -1.67 -21.61
CA LYS A 176 20.49 -2.61 -22.73
C LYS A 176 20.13 -4.04 -22.35
N ALA A 177 20.14 -4.36 -21.06
CA ALA A 177 19.91 -5.74 -20.57
C ALA A 177 18.42 -6.11 -20.38
N GLY A 178 17.48 -5.28 -20.83
CA GLY A 178 16.03 -5.55 -20.68
C GLY A 178 15.63 -5.74 -19.21
N ALA A 179 14.94 -6.83 -18.89
CA ALA A 179 14.53 -7.16 -17.52
C ALA A 179 15.74 -7.29 -16.57
N LYS A 180 16.84 -7.89 -17.03
CA LYS A 180 18.07 -8.10 -16.25
C LYS A 180 18.86 -6.82 -15.97
N GLY A 181 18.45 -5.69 -16.54
CA GLY A 181 19.05 -4.38 -16.25
C GLY A 181 18.28 -3.58 -15.19
N THR A 182 17.23 -4.15 -14.59
CA THR A 182 16.38 -3.47 -13.61
C THR A 182 16.88 -3.73 -12.19
N SER A 183 16.96 -2.67 -11.38
CA SER A 183 17.39 -2.70 -9.97
C SER A 183 16.42 -1.93 -9.09
N LEU A 184 16.47 -2.17 -7.79
CA LEU A 184 15.62 -1.52 -6.79
C LEU A 184 16.48 -0.73 -5.82
N PHE A 185 16.12 0.52 -5.55
CA PHE A 185 16.87 1.43 -4.69
C PHE A 185 15.98 2.02 -3.60
N LEU A 186 16.51 2.12 -2.39
CA LEU A 186 15.88 2.88 -1.31
C LEU A 186 16.32 4.35 -1.41
N VAL A 187 15.33 5.25 -1.54
CA VAL A 187 15.54 6.69 -1.60
C VAL A 187 14.73 7.36 -0.49
N GLU A 188 15.42 8.04 0.44
CA GLU A 188 14.76 8.86 1.46
C GLU A 188 14.22 10.16 0.85
N ALA A 189 13.11 10.67 1.37
CA ALA A 189 12.40 11.79 0.76
C ALA A 189 13.14 13.13 0.84
N ASP A 190 14.10 13.26 1.74
CA ASP A 190 14.96 14.44 1.91
C ASP A 190 16.24 14.38 1.10
N THR A 191 16.45 13.32 0.30
CA THR A 191 17.63 13.19 -0.56
C THR A 191 17.68 14.32 -1.58
N PRO A 192 18.77 15.06 -1.70
CA PRO A 192 18.91 16.14 -2.70
C PRO A 192 18.60 15.64 -4.12
N GLY A 193 17.85 16.44 -4.89
CA GLY A 193 17.43 16.09 -6.25
C GLY A 193 16.16 15.25 -6.32
N PHE A 194 15.66 14.67 -5.20
CA PHE A 194 14.35 14.06 -5.15
C PHE A 194 13.28 15.14 -4.89
N SER A 195 12.18 15.07 -5.64
CA SER A 195 11.03 15.96 -5.41
C SER A 195 9.70 15.25 -5.67
N LYS A 196 8.71 15.62 -4.89
CA LYS A 196 7.34 15.18 -5.03
C LYS A 196 6.58 16.15 -5.91
N GLY A 197 5.92 15.64 -6.93
CA GLY A 197 5.12 16.42 -7.85
C GLY A 197 3.69 16.63 -7.37
N LYS A 198 2.83 16.91 -8.33
CA LYS A 198 1.40 17.15 -8.09
C LYS A 198 0.72 15.88 -7.55
N ARG A 199 -0.11 16.05 -6.52
CA ARG A 199 -1.11 15.03 -6.17
C ARG A 199 -2.15 14.94 -7.28
N LEU A 200 -2.47 13.71 -7.68
CA LEU A 200 -3.37 13.46 -8.81
C LEU A 200 -4.82 13.45 -8.34
N GLU A 201 -5.68 14.11 -9.08
CA GLU A 201 -7.13 14.00 -8.90
C GLU A 201 -7.62 12.65 -9.42
N LYS A 202 -8.44 11.96 -8.64
CA LYS A 202 -8.95 10.61 -8.94
C LYS A 202 -10.47 10.59 -8.90
N VAL A 203 -11.08 9.66 -9.61
CA VAL A 203 -12.53 9.43 -9.60
C VAL A 203 -12.98 8.93 -8.22
N GLY A 204 -12.20 8.04 -7.59
CA GLY A 204 -12.44 7.49 -6.26
C GLY A 204 -11.17 7.45 -5.42
N MET A 205 -11.24 6.85 -4.23
CA MET A 205 -10.13 6.73 -3.27
C MET A 205 -9.46 8.08 -2.99
N LYS A 206 -10.27 9.11 -2.79
CA LYS A 206 -9.77 10.50 -2.74
C LYS A 206 -8.88 10.75 -1.53
N ALA A 207 -9.11 10.07 -0.41
CA ALA A 207 -8.27 10.19 0.78
C ALA A 207 -6.90 9.49 0.64
N GLN A 208 -6.70 8.64 -0.38
CA GLN A 208 -5.41 8.06 -0.67
C GLN A 208 -4.59 9.01 -1.54
N ASP A 209 -3.46 9.48 -1.06
CA ASP A 209 -2.55 10.25 -1.88
C ASP A 209 -1.94 9.40 -3.00
N THR A 210 -1.87 10.01 -4.15
CA THR A 210 -1.25 9.45 -5.35
C THR A 210 -0.56 10.59 -6.06
N SER A 211 0.73 10.50 -6.28
CA SER A 211 1.51 11.62 -6.81
C SER A 211 2.51 11.20 -7.89
N GLU A 212 3.07 12.23 -8.53
CA GLU A 212 4.26 12.10 -9.36
C GLU A 212 5.49 12.27 -8.48
N LEU A 213 6.58 11.58 -8.85
CA LEU A 213 7.89 11.70 -8.20
C LEU A 213 8.94 11.98 -9.26
N PHE A 214 9.87 12.87 -8.94
CA PHE A 214 10.95 13.28 -9.85
C PHE A 214 12.31 13.07 -9.20
N PHE A 215 13.24 12.59 -10.00
CA PHE A 215 14.62 12.29 -9.61
C PHE A 215 15.56 13.00 -10.58
N GLN A 216 16.31 13.98 -10.07
CA GLN A 216 17.28 14.76 -10.83
C GLN A 216 18.63 14.69 -10.11
N ASP A 217 19.53 13.88 -10.66
CA ASP A 217 20.85 13.62 -10.07
C ASP A 217 20.79 13.20 -8.61
N VAL A 218 19.76 12.40 -8.24
CA VAL A 218 19.59 11.88 -6.89
C VAL A 218 20.70 10.89 -6.58
N ARG A 219 21.53 11.22 -5.60
CA ARG A 219 22.65 10.39 -5.17
C ARG A 219 22.25 9.56 -3.97
N VAL A 220 22.42 8.25 -4.08
CA VAL A 220 22.21 7.30 -2.99
C VAL A 220 23.44 6.42 -2.82
N PRO A 221 23.83 6.09 -1.58
CA PRO A 221 24.92 5.15 -1.33
C PRO A 221 24.64 3.81 -2.03
N LYS A 222 25.68 3.12 -2.48
CA LYS A 222 25.54 1.80 -3.11
C LYS A 222 24.87 0.77 -2.21
N GLU A 223 24.96 0.95 -0.90
CA GLU A 223 24.31 0.13 0.14
C GLU A 223 22.77 0.23 0.09
N ASN A 224 22.22 1.29 -0.49
CA ASN A 224 20.76 1.46 -0.66
C ASN A 224 20.19 0.62 -1.82
N LEU A 225 21.02 -0.11 -2.56
CA LEU A 225 20.58 -1.12 -3.51
C LEU A 225 19.96 -2.30 -2.75
N LEU A 226 18.72 -2.66 -3.08
CA LEU A 226 18.09 -3.88 -2.57
C LEU A 226 18.58 -5.11 -3.33
N GLY A 227 19.24 -6.00 -2.64
CA GLY A 227 19.80 -7.23 -3.19
C GLY A 227 20.93 -6.98 -4.19
N GLN A 228 20.79 -7.47 -5.42
CA GLN A 228 21.82 -7.43 -6.44
C GLN A 228 21.41 -6.54 -7.62
N ALA A 229 22.37 -5.81 -8.18
CA ALA A 229 22.17 -5.03 -9.40
C ALA A 229 21.68 -5.95 -10.54
N GLY A 230 20.66 -5.51 -11.27
CA GLY A 230 20.04 -6.28 -12.35
C GLY A 230 19.02 -7.34 -11.93
N ALA A 231 18.88 -7.64 -10.63
CA ALA A 231 17.93 -8.63 -10.13
C ALA A 231 16.53 -8.05 -9.79
N GLY A 232 16.37 -6.74 -9.85
CA GLY A 232 15.14 -6.06 -9.41
C GLY A 232 13.87 -6.56 -10.08
N PHE A 233 13.91 -6.87 -11.38
CA PHE A 233 12.73 -7.44 -12.06
C PHE A 233 12.33 -8.81 -11.50
N ALA A 234 13.29 -9.66 -11.16
CA ALA A 234 13.00 -10.96 -10.53
C ALA A 234 12.36 -10.77 -9.16
N TYR A 235 12.86 -9.82 -8.36
CA TYR A 235 12.28 -9.49 -7.06
C TYR A 235 10.84 -9.00 -7.19
N LEU A 236 10.55 -8.11 -8.15
CA LEU A 236 9.18 -7.68 -8.44
C LEU A 236 8.26 -8.87 -8.77
N MET A 237 8.73 -9.82 -9.58
CA MET A 237 7.92 -11.00 -9.94
C MET A 237 7.69 -11.95 -8.76
N GLN A 238 8.60 -12.00 -7.79
CA GLN A 238 8.45 -12.82 -6.59
C GLN A 238 7.45 -12.22 -5.60
N GLU A 239 7.41 -10.90 -5.44
CA GLU A 239 6.50 -10.22 -4.49
C GLU A 239 5.10 -9.96 -5.07
N LEU A 240 4.96 -9.77 -6.38
CA LEU A 240 3.69 -9.47 -7.04
C LEU A 240 2.51 -10.42 -6.72
N PRO A 241 2.68 -11.73 -6.47
CA PRO A 241 1.56 -12.58 -6.07
C PRO A 241 0.89 -12.12 -4.78
N GLN A 242 1.67 -11.75 -3.74
CA GLN A 242 1.14 -11.21 -2.49
C GLN A 242 0.50 -9.83 -2.71
N GLU A 243 1.16 -8.96 -3.47
CA GLU A 243 0.63 -7.63 -3.80
C GLU A 243 -0.75 -7.71 -4.47
N ARG A 244 -0.94 -8.63 -5.41
CA ARG A 244 -2.24 -8.88 -6.05
C ARG A 244 -3.27 -9.43 -5.09
N LEU A 245 -2.86 -10.30 -4.17
CA LEU A 245 -3.74 -10.86 -3.15
C LEU A 245 -4.27 -9.79 -2.21
N THR A 246 -3.44 -8.85 -1.75
CA THR A 246 -3.87 -7.74 -0.88
C THR A 246 -4.95 -6.90 -1.56
N VAL A 247 -4.77 -6.58 -2.85
CA VAL A 247 -5.77 -5.83 -3.63
C VAL A 247 -7.06 -6.63 -3.79
N ALA A 248 -6.97 -7.94 -4.02
CA ALA A 248 -8.15 -8.81 -4.17
C ALA A 248 -8.95 -8.90 -2.85
N ILE A 249 -8.28 -9.02 -1.70
CA ILE A 249 -8.93 -9.03 -0.37
C ILE A 249 -9.67 -7.72 -0.14
N GLY A 250 -9.01 -6.58 -0.35
CA GLY A 250 -9.62 -5.26 -0.19
C GLY A 250 -10.83 -5.05 -1.12
N GLY A 251 -10.72 -5.48 -2.38
CA GLY A 251 -11.81 -5.43 -3.34
C GLY A 251 -13.01 -6.27 -2.94
N LEU A 252 -12.80 -7.49 -2.46
CA LEU A 252 -13.85 -8.36 -1.96
C LEU A 252 -14.53 -7.78 -0.72
N ALA A 253 -13.76 -7.31 0.26
CA ALA A 253 -14.30 -6.70 1.48
C ALA A 253 -15.16 -5.46 1.17
N SER A 254 -14.71 -4.63 0.24
CA SER A 254 -15.48 -3.46 -0.22
C SER A 254 -16.78 -3.86 -0.95
N ALA A 255 -16.76 -4.93 -1.73
CA ALA A 255 -17.95 -5.45 -2.40
C ALA A 255 -18.97 -6.01 -1.38
N GLU A 256 -18.52 -6.77 -0.37
CA GLU A 256 -19.34 -7.24 0.73
C GLU A 256 -19.99 -6.07 1.51
N ALA A 257 -19.21 -5.03 1.80
CA ALA A 257 -19.72 -3.82 2.47
C ALA A 257 -20.78 -3.11 1.63
N ALA A 258 -20.53 -2.91 0.34
CA ALA A 258 -21.49 -2.28 -0.57
C ALA A 258 -22.80 -3.06 -0.67
N LEU A 259 -22.74 -4.41 -0.69
CA LEU A 259 -23.92 -5.27 -0.68
C LEU A 259 -24.69 -5.11 0.65
N GLN A 260 -23.99 -5.14 1.79
CA GLN A 260 -24.61 -5.00 3.09
C GLN A 260 -25.33 -3.65 3.23
N TRP A 261 -24.70 -2.53 2.90
CA TRP A 261 -25.32 -1.21 2.93
C TRP A 261 -26.50 -1.10 1.97
N THR A 262 -26.41 -1.73 0.80
CA THR A 262 -27.52 -1.78 -0.15
C THR A 262 -28.71 -2.55 0.39
N LEU A 263 -28.47 -3.69 1.06
CA LEU A 263 -29.52 -4.49 1.72
C LEU A 263 -30.22 -3.68 2.81
N GLU A 264 -29.48 -2.98 3.65
CA GLU A 264 -30.01 -2.12 4.72
C GLU A 264 -30.84 -0.97 4.11
N TYR A 265 -30.25 -0.22 3.18
CA TYR A 265 -30.93 0.90 2.52
C TYR A 265 -32.21 0.47 1.82
N THR A 266 -32.21 -0.64 1.08
CA THR A 266 -33.40 -1.09 0.34
C THR A 266 -34.52 -1.61 1.25
N ARG A 267 -34.22 -2.07 2.46
CA ARG A 267 -35.21 -2.44 3.48
C ARG A 267 -35.87 -1.21 4.11
N GLU A 268 -35.13 -0.13 4.28
CA GLU A 268 -35.62 1.10 4.92
C GLU A 268 -36.28 2.05 3.92
N ARG A 269 -35.70 2.24 2.74
CA ARG A 269 -36.20 3.15 1.71
C ARG A 269 -37.50 2.65 1.12
N LYS A 270 -38.56 3.50 1.18
CA LYS A 270 -39.88 3.21 0.63
C LYS A 270 -40.15 4.00 -0.65
N ALA A 271 -40.82 3.35 -1.61
CA ALA A 271 -41.42 3.95 -2.79
C ALA A 271 -42.75 3.25 -3.10
N PHE A 272 -43.74 3.97 -3.56
CA PHE A 272 -45.09 3.43 -3.85
C PHE A 272 -45.71 2.66 -2.65
N GLY A 273 -45.46 3.15 -1.44
CA GLY A 273 -46.03 2.61 -0.21
C GLY A 273 -45.36 1.34 0.36
N ARG A 274 -44.30 0.84 -0.23
CA ARG A 274 -43.54 -0.35 0.22
C ARG A 274 -42.03 -0.19 0.12
N ALA A 275 -41.27 -1.06 0.79
CA ALA A 275 -39.81 -1.03 0.76
C ALA A 275 -39.29 -1.32 -0.66
N ILE A 276 -38.13 -0.74 -1.02
CA ILE A 276 -37.46 -1.03 -2.30
C ILE A 276 -37.14 -2.53 -2.43
N ALA A 277 -36.79 -3.18 -1.32
CA ALA A 277 -36.52 -4.61 -1.27
C ALA A 277 -37.73 -5.49 -1.63
N ASP A 278 -38.97 -4.95 -1.59
CA ASP A 278 -40.20 -5.71 -1.94
C ASP A 278 -40.44 -5.76 -3.47
N PHE A 279 -39.73 -4.96 -4.25
CA PHE A 279 -39.86 -4.98 -5.71
C PHE A 279 -39.08 -6.16 -6.31
N GLN A 280 -39.72 -6.93 -7.17
CA GLN A 280 -39.18 -8.17 -7.73
C GLN A 280 -37.82 -7.98 -8.40
N ASN A 281 -37.65 -6.94 -9.23
CA ASN A 281 -36.39 -6.67 -9.91
C ASN A 281 -35.26 -6.38 -8.91
N SER A 282 -35.51 -5.59 -7.86
CA SER A 282 -34.53 -5.30 -6.81
C SER A 282 -34.11 -6.57 -6.06
N ARG A 283 -35.10 -7.43 -5.73
CA ARG A 283 -34.83 -8.72 -5.06
C ARG A 283 -33.95 -9.63 -5.91
N PHE A 284 -34.20 -9.71 -7.22
CA PHE A 284 -33.41 -10.53 -8.12
C PHE A 284 -31.97 -10.02 -8.22
N LYS A 285 -31.80 -8.72 -8.37
CA LYS A 285 -30.46 -8.11 -8.39
C LYS A 285 -29.66 -8.31 -7.10
N LEU A 286 -30.33 -8.26 -5.96
CA LEU A 286 -29.69 -8.52 -4.65
C LEU A 286 -29.36 -10.00 -4.43
N ALA A 287 -30.07 -10.91 -5.11
CA ALA A 287 -29.81 -12.34 -5.02
C ALA A 287 -28.68 -12.82 -5.94
N GLU A 288 -28.49 -12.19 -7.12
CA GLU A 288 -27.39 -12.43 -8.05
C GLU A 288 -26.05 -12.05 -7.41
#